data_1e24202edbef19557d88079727a4a8c8
#
_entry.id   1e24202edbef19557d88079727a4a8c8
#
_cell.length_a   1.000
_cell.length_b   1.000
_cell.length_c   1.000
_cell.angle_alpha   90.00
_cell.angle_beta   90.00
_cell.angle_gamma   90.00
#
_symmetry.space_group_name_H-M   'P 1'
#
loop_
_entity.id
_entity.type
_entity.pdbx_description
1 polymer ?
#
loop_
_entity_poly.entity_id
_entity_poly.type
_entity_poly.pdbx_seq_one_letter_code
_entity_poly.pdbx_strand_id
1 'polypeptide(L)'
;MKVIIDIDNTLSIATDRFKMAEKENGKTDWDFVHAPENLIKDKPNLPMIELAKNYKENNFEVIVLTGRPESTRKITIEWLQKYNIPYDKLYMRSWEDNFLKAPDFKRKIYETEIKENVFCAYDDDQRVIDVWVDLGITSFKVFVI
;
A
#
# COMPACT_ATOMS: atom_id res chain seq x y z
N MET A 1 4.58 -8.96 -16.89
CA MET A 1 3.79 -7.74 -16.55
C MET A 1 3.76 -7.57 -15.03
N LYS A 2 3.55 -6.36 -14.58
CA LYS A 2 3.57 -5.98 -13.16
C LYS A 2 2.17 -5.66 -12.68
N VAL A 3 1.86 -5.97 -11.42
CA VAL A 3 0.68 -5.48 -10.72
C VAL A 3 1.12 -4.68 -9.51
N ILE A 4 0.52 -3.52 -9.28
CA ILE A 4 0.82 -2.65 -8.13
C ILE A 4 -0.31 -2.78 -7.12
N ILE A 5 0.04 -3.08 -5.87
CA ILE A 5 -0.94 -3.26 -4.79
C ILE A 5 -0.51 -2.46 -3.57
N ASP A 6 -1.40 -1.62 -3.05
CA ASP A 6 -1.22 -0.89 -1.80
C ASP A 6 -1.43 -1.80 -0.58
N ILE A 7 -1.00 -1.36 0.61
CA ILE A 7 -1.20 -2.11 1.85
C ILE A 7 -2.41 -1.62 2.63
N ASP A 8 -2.37 -0.40 3.17
CA ASP A 8 -3.37 0.09 4.13
C ASP A 8 -4.74 0.25 3.47
N ASN A 9 -5.74 -0.47 3.99
CA ASN A 9 -7.08 -0.56 3.44
C ASN A 9 -7.15 -1.12 2.00
N THR A 10 -6.12 -1.88 1.61
CA THR A 10 -6.07 -2.62 0.35
C THR A 10 -5.74 -4.09 0.65
N LEU A 11 -4.49 -4.45 0.93
CA LEU A 11 -4.12 -5.78 1.42
C LEU A 11 -4.50 -5.99 2.90
N SER A 12 -4.53 -4.93 3.68
CA SER A 12 -4.96 -4.92 5.07
C SER A 12 -6.29 -4.20 5.26
N ILE A 13 -6.92 -4.45 6.40
CA ILE A 13 -8.03 -3.67 6.92
C ILE A 13 -7.49 -2.83 8.08
N ALA A 14 -7.18 -1.57 7.78
CA ALA A 14 -6.53 -0.64 8.70
C ALA A 14 -7.49 0.42 9.28
N THR A 15 -8.78 0.28 9.01
CA THR A 15 -9.81 1.26 9.40
C THR A 15 -9.77 1.59 10.89
N ASP A 16 -9.69 0.57 11.76
CA ASP A 16 -9.66 0.77 13.21
C ASP A 16 -8.40 1.54 13.65
N ARG A 17 -7.24 1.22 13.07
CA ARG A 17 -5.99 1.89 13.40
C ARG A 17 -6.04 3.38 13.06
N PHE A 18 -6.54 3.74 11.89
CA PHE A 18 -6.69 5.14 11.49
C PHE A 18 -7.75 5.87 12.32
N LYS A 19 -8.85 5.20 12.65
CA LYS A 19 -9.90 5.77 13.50
C LYS A 19 -9.39 6.06 14.91
N MET A 20 -8.63 5.15 15.50
CA MET A 20 -8.03 5.32 16.82
C MET A 20 -6.94 6.40 16.85
N ALA A 21 -6.33 6.70 15.71
CA ALA A 21 -5.31 7.75 15.57
C ALA A 21 -5.89 9.15 15.40
N GLU A 22 -7.21 9.29 15.28
CA GLU A 22 -7.86 10.58 15.12
C GLU A 22 -7.82 11.37 16.43
N LYS A 23 -7.24 12.59 16.38
CA LYS A 23 -7.17 13.50 17.52
C LYS A 23 -8.43 14.35 17.61
N GLU A 24 -8.70 14.93 18.79
CA GLU A 24 -9.83 15.84 19.03
C GLU A 24 -9.89 17.03 18.06
N ASN A 25 -8.72 17.49 17.57
CA ASN A 25 -8.63 18.59 16.59
C ASN A 25 -8.84 18.13 15.13
N GLY A 26 -9.24 16.88 14.90
CA GLY A 26 -9.42 16.28 13.57
C GLY A 26 -8.15 15.90 12.84
N LYS A 27 -6.98 16.09 13.45
CA LYS A 27 -5.69 15.65 12.88
C LYS A 27 -5.39 14.22 13.22
N THR A 28 -4.58 13.58 12.37
CA THR A 28 -4.13 12.20 12.57
C THR A 28 -2.87 12.15 13.43
N ASP A 29 -2.86 11.26 14.41
CA ASP A 29 -1.65 10.91 15.18
C ASP A 29 -0.81 9.90 14.37
N TRP A 30 0.14 10.41 13.60
CA TRP A 30 0.97 9.58 12.74
C TRP A 30 1.93 8.66 13.50
N ASP A 31 2.34 9.03 14.72
CA ASP A 31 3.16 8.16 15.57
C ASP A 31 2.35 6.92 15.99
N PHE A 32 1.07 7.09 16.29
CA PHE A 32 0.17 5.97 16.56
C PHE A 32 -0.05 5.10 15.32
N VAL A 33 -0.31 5.72 14.17
CA VAL A 33 -0.55 5.01 12.89
C VAL A 33 0.64 4.13 12.52
N HIS A 34 1.86 4.62 12.73
CA HIS A 34 3.07 3.92 12.31
C HIS A 34 3.76 3.13 13.43
N ALA A 35 3.18 3.06 14.64
CA ALA A 35 3.74 2.27 15.72
C ALA A 35 3.69 0.77 15.37
N PRO A 36 4.81 0.03 15.50
CA PRO A 36 4.86 -1.40 15.13
C PRO A 36 3.80 -2.24 15.83
N GLU A 37 3.54 -1.97 17.10
CA GLU A 37 2.52 -2.66 17.89
C GLU A 37 1.09 -2.45 17.36
N ASN A 38 0.86 -1.39 16.60
CA ASN A 38 -0.43 -1.11 15.97
C ASN A 38 -0.48 -1.69 14.56
N LEU A 39 0.59 -1.57 13.79
CA LEU A 39 0.68 -2.09 12.43
C LEU A 39 0.48 -3.61 12.38
N ILE A 40 1.09 -4.34 13.31
CA ILE A 40 1.03 -5.80 13.33
C ILE A 40 -0.39 -6.34 13.60
N LYS A 41 -1.26 -5.52 14.18
CA LYS A 41 -2.65 -5.89 14.53
C LYS A 41 -3.64 -5.74 13.38
N ASP A 42 -3.26 -5.11 12.28
CA ASP A 42 -4.15 -4.95 11.14
C ASP A 42 -4.65 -6.31 10.65
N LYS A 43 -5.94 -6.38 10.37
CA LYS A 43 -6.55 -7.59 9.82
C LYS A 43 -6.21 -7.74 8.34
N PRO A 44 -6.08 -8.97 7.85
CA PRO A 44 -5.87 -9.22 6.43
C PRO A 44 -7.17 -9.01 5.63
N ASN A 45 -7.06 -8.40 4.46
CA ASN A 45 -8.12 -8.37 3.47
C ASN A 45 -7.98 -9.61 2.59
N LEU A 46 -8.60 -10.71 3.00
CA LEU A 46 -8.43 -12.02 2.37
C LEU A 46 -8.68 -12.02 0.85
N PRO A 47 -9.74 -11.40 0.31
CA PRO A 47 -9.94 -11.36 -1.14
C PRO A 47 -8.76 -10.74 -1.90
N MET A 48 -8.18 -9.67 -1.39
CA MET A 48 -7.03 -9.02 -2.02
C MET A 48 -5.76 -9.86 -1.90
N ILE A 49 -5.59 -10.57 -0.80
CA ILE A 49 -4.46 -11.48 -0.61
C ILE A 49 -4.54 -12.65 -1.60
N GLU A 50 -5.72 -13.25 -1.76
CA GLU A 50 -5.92 -14.31 -2.75
C GLU A 50 -5.70 -13.80 -4.18
N LEU A 51 -6.09 -12.56 -4.46
CA LEU A 51 -5.82 -11.93 -5.75
C LEU A 51 -4.31 -11.78 -6.01
N ALA A 52 -3.54 -11.33 -5.00
CA ALA A 52 -2.09 -11.23 -5.09
C ALA A 52 -1.43 -12.59 -5.37
N LYS A 53 -1.90 -13.66 -4.70
CA LYS A 53 -1.44 -15.03 -4.95
C LYS A 53 -1.72 -15.47 -6.38
N ASN A 54 -2.93 -15.22 -6.87
CA ASN A 54 -3.31 -15.57 -8.25
C ASN A 54 -2.43 -14.84 -9.28
N TYR A 55 -2.12 -13.57 -9.07
CA TYR A 55 -1.18 -12.86 -9.93
C TYR A 55 0.19 -13.51 -9.93
N LYS A 56 0.70 -13.86 -8.75
CA LYS A 56 2.00 -14.51 -8.63
C LYS A 56 2.04 -15.86 -9.34
N GLU A 57 1.01 -16.67 -9.17
CA GLU A 57 0.87 -17.98 -9.84
C GLU A 57 0.80 -17.86 -11.36
N ASN A 58 0.29 -16.76 -11.87
CA ASN A 58 0.22 -16.46 -13.29
C ASN A 58 1.42 -15.64 -13.81
N ASN A 59 2.54 -15.71 -13.10
CA ASN A 59 3.83 -15.11 -13.50
C ASN A 59 3.84 -13.58 -13.60
N PHE A 60 2.95 -12.90 -12.89
CA PHE A 60 3.06 -11.45 -12.71
C PHE A 60 4.11 -11.12 -11.67
N GLU A 61 4.82 -10.02 -11.89
CA GLU A 61 5.62 -9.39 -10.85
C GLU A 61 4.68 -8.60 -9.92
N VAL A 62 4.59 -9.02 -8.68
CA VAL A 62 3.75 -8.36 -7.67
C VAL A 62 4.56 -7.29 -6.95
N ILE A 63 4.15 -6.04 -7.12
CA ILE A 63 4.78 -4.88 -6.52
C ILE A 63 3.87 -4.35 -5.41
N VAL A 64 4.37 -4.36 -4.19
CA VAL A 64 3.72 -3.69 -3.06
C VAL A 64 4.27 -2.27 -2.96
N LEU A 65 3.38 -1.29 -3.07
CA LEU A 65 3.71 0.13 -3.00
C LEU A 65 2.88 0.82 -1.93
N THR A 66 3.51 1.23 -0.86
CA THR A 66 2.85 1.80 0.30
C THR A 66 3.43 3.15 0.71
N GLY A 67 2.57 4.04 1.20
CA GLY A 67 3.00 5.30 1.81
C GLY A 67 3.60 5.15 3.21
N ARG A 68 3.68 3.93 3.76
CA ARG A 68 4.32 3.69 5.05
C ARG A 68 5.79 4.13 5.00
N PRO A 69 6.33 4.75 6.05
CA PRO A 69 7.73 5.17 6.09
C PRO A 69 8.67 3.95 6.16
N GLU A 70 9.86 4.09 5.60
CA GLU A 70 10.94 3.09 5.62
C GLU A 70 11.26 2.60 7.04
N SER A 71 11.09 3.44 8.06
CA SER A 71 11.28 3.07 9.46
C SER A 71 10.37 1.92 9.91
N THR A 72 9.28 1.67 9.20
CA THR A 72 8.35 0.56 9.48
C THR A 72 8.56 -0.66 8.58
N ARG A 73 9.66 -0.72 7.83
CA ARG A 73 9.90 -1.83 6.88
C ARG A 73 9.90 -3.20 7.56
N LYS A 74 10.61 -3.32 8.68
CA LYS A 74 10.72 -4.59 9.38
C LYS A 74 9.35 -5.14 9.77
N ILE A 75 8.54 -4.34 10.46
CA ILE A 75 7.20 -4.77 10.89
C ILE A 75 6.24 -4.98 9.71
N THR A 76 6.39 -4.20 8.65
CA THR A 76 5.60 -4.38 7.43
C THR A 76 5.91 -5.72 6.78
N ILE A 77 7.18 -6.09 6.66
CA ILE A 77 7.58 -7.40 6.12
C ILE A 77 7.08 -8.53 7.02
N GLU A 78 7.17 -8.39 8.34
CA GLU A 78 6.65 -9.38 9.30
C GLU A 78 5.14 -9.60 9.10
N TRP A 79 4.39 -8.52 8.89
CA TRP A 79 2.95 -8.61 8.63
C TRP A 79 2.66 -9.31 7.30
N LEU A 80 3.37 -8.96 6.22
CA LEU A 80 3.23 -9.62 4.92
C LEU A 80 3.54 -11.11 5.00
N GLN A 81 4.59 -11.48 5.73
CA GLN A 81 4.96 -12.89 5.96
C GLN A 81 3.92 -13.64 6.79
N LYS A 82 3.39 -13.01 7.84
CA LYS A 82 2.36 -13.59 8.71
C LYS A 82 1.15 -14.10 7.92
N TYR A 83 0.77 -13.40 6.86
CA TYR A 83 -0.38 -13.75 6.03
C TYR A 83 0.00 -14.38 4.69
N ASN A 84 1.26 -14.77 4.52
CA ASN A 84 1.77 -15.42 3.30
C ASN A 84 1.46 -14.62 2.03
N ILE A 85 1.60 -13.30 2.10
CA ILE A 85 1.35 -12.41 0.96
C ILE A 85 2.58 -12.43 0.06
N PRO A 86 2.47 -12.91 -1.20
CA PRO A 86 3.58 -12.91 -2.12
C PRO A 86 3.84 -11.51 -2.68
N TYR A 87 5.10 -11.14 -2.78
CA TYR A 87 5.53 -9.94 -3.49
C TYR A 87 6.95 -10.10 -4.01
N ASP A 88 7.26 -9.41 -5.07
CA ASP A 88 8.61 -9.39 -5.66
C ASP A 88 9.38 -8.15 -5.22
N LYS A 89 8.68 -7.02 -5.07
CA LYS A 89 9.26 -5.76 -4.63
C LYS A 89 8.35 -5.06 -3.64
N LEU A 90 8.96 -4.40 -2.66
CA LEU A 90 8.29 -3.57 -1.67
C LEU A 90 8.91 -2.17 -1.70
N TYR A 91 8.12 -1.19 -2.14
CA TYR A 91 8.51 0.21 -2.12
C TYR A 91 7.82 0.93 -0.96
N MET A 92 8.61 1.59 -0.15
CA MET A 92 8.16 2.34 1.01
C MET A 92 8.68 3.77 0.95
N ARG A 93 8.07 4.66 1.71
CA ARG A 93 8.43 6.07 1.72
C ARG A 93 9.76 6.29 2.42
N SER A 94 10.76 6.80 1.68
CA SER A 94 12.04 7.21 2.27
C SER A 94 11.87 8.47 3.12
N TRP A 95 12.83 8.74 4.00
CA TRP A 95 12.85 9.97 4.78
C TRP A 95 12.80 11.24 3.90
N GLU A 96 13.50 11.21 2.78
CA GLU A 96 13.54 12.32 1.82
C GLU A 96 12.18 12.64 1.21
N ASP A 97 11.30 11.65 1.13
CA ASP A 97 9.96 11.76 0.54
C ASP A 97 8.84 12.04 1.56
N ASN A 98 9.17 12.23 2.84
CA ASN A 98 8.17 12.44 3.89
C ASN A 98 7.30 13.69 3.69
N PHE A 99 7.78 14.69 2.97
CA PHE A 99 7.02 15.90 2.65
C PHE A 99 6.02 15.70 1.52
N LEU A 100 6.14 14.63 0.72
CA LEU A 100 5.22 14.34 -0.37
C LEU A 100 3.89 13.79 0.17
N LYS A 101 2.80 14.18 -0.46
CA LYS A 101 1.52 13.51 -0.27
C LYS A 101 1.55 12.12 -0.92
N ALA A 102 0.71 11.21 -0.47
CA ALA A 102 0.68 9.84 -0.97
C ALA A 102 0.56 9.73 -2.50
N PRO A 103 -0.31 10.49 -3.19
CA PRO A 103 -0.38 10.45 -4.65
C PRO A 103 0.94 10.85 -5.33
N ASP A 104 1.56 11.93 -4.87
CA ASP A 104 2.81 12.44 -5.44
C ASP A 104 3.97 11.47 -5.20
N PHE A 105 4.04 10.88 -4.01
CA PHE A 105 5.00 9.84 -3.68
C PHE A 105 4.85 8.63 -4.61
N LYS A 106 3.64 8.11 -4.79
CA LYS A 106 3.40 6.94 -5.62
C LYS A 106 3.68 7.20 -7.10
N ARG A 107 3.36 8.41 -7.59
CA ARG A 107 3.75 8.85 -8.94
C ARG A 107 5.27 8.85 -9.10
N LYS A 108 5.99 9.41 -8.13
CA LYS A 108 7.47 9.43 -8.15
C LYS A 108 8.05 8.03 -8.24
N ILE A 109 7.58 7.09 -7.42
CA ILE A 109 8.07 5.70 -7.47
C ILE A 109 7.75 5.05 -8.81
N TYR A 110 6.57 5.28 -9.37
CA TYR A 110 6.26 4.80 -10.70
C TYR A 110 7.27 5.33 -11.74
N GLU A 111 7.49 6.63 -11.77
CA GLU A 111 8.34 7.29 -12.78
C GLU A 111 9.82 6.94 -12.64
N THR A 112 10.31 6.71 -11.43
CA THR A 112 11.74 6.45 -11.16
C THR A 112 12.10 4.98 -11.08
N GLU A 113 11.21 4.12 -10.55
CA GLU A 113 11.52 2.73 -10.21
C GLU A 113 10.74 1.70 -11.05
N ILE A 114 9.42 1.87 -11.15
CA ILE A 114 8.54 0.88 -11.80
C ILE A 114 8.52 1.07 -13.31
N LYS A 115 8.32 2.29 -13.78
CA LYS A 115 8.42 2.82 -15.14
C LYS A 115 7.40 2.28 -16.14
N GLU A 116 7.32 0.97 -16.36
CA GLU A 116 6.56 0.40 -17.48
C GLU A 116 6.05 -1.01 -17.19
N ASN A 117 5.26 -1.52 -18.12
CA ASN A 117 4.71 -2.89 -18.09
C ASN A 117 3.78 -3.16 -16.90
N VAL A 118 3.08 -2.14 -16.43
CA VAL A 118 2.06 -2.28 -15.40
C VAL A 118 0.74 -2.70 -16.03
N PHE A 119 0.25 -3.84 -15.62
CA PHE A 119 -1.02 -4.40 -16.06
C PHE A 119 -2.20 -3.70 -15.39
N CYS A 120 -2.13 -3.55 -14.07
CA CYS A 120 -3.14 -2.82 -13.30
C CYS A 120 -2.60 -2.44 -11.93
N ALA A 121 -3.38 -1.60 -11.22
CA ALA A 121 -3.06 -1.16 -9.86
C ALA A 121 -4.31 -1.21 -8.95
N TYR A 122 -4.09 -1.49 -7.67
CA TYR A 122 -5.12 -1.55 -6.62
C TYR A 122 -4.76 -0.61 -5.49
N ASP A 123 -5.68 0.26 -5.13
CA ASP A 123 -5.50 1.23 -4.04
C ASP A 123 -6.86 1.63 -3.44
N ASP A 124 -6.89 2.07 -2.21
CA ASP A 124 -8.12 2.56 -1.55
C ASP A 124 -8.29 4.08 -1.69
N ASP A 125 -7.20 4.81 -1.93
CA ASP A 125 -7.19 6.27 -2.01
C ASP A 125 -7.55 6.75 -3.42
N GLN A 126 -8.69 7.44 -3.55
CA GLN A 126 -9.13 7.99 -4.82
C GLN A 126 -8.10 8.89 -5.49
N ARG A 127 -7.34 9.66 -4.70
CA ARG A 127 -6.29 10.52 -5.25
C ARG A 127 -5.16 9.74 -5.92
N VAL A 128 -4.87 8.53 -5.41
CA VAL A 128 -3.89 7.61 -5.99
C VAL A 128 -4.47 6.94 -7.23
N ILE A 129 -5.74 6.53 -7.20
CA ILE A 129 -6.45 6.01 -8.38
C ILE A 129 -6.39 7.03 -9.53
N ASP A 130 -6.62 8.31 -9.23
CA ASP A 130 -6.55 9.39 -10.23
C ASP A 130 -5.14 9.50 -10.85
N VAL A 131 -4.09 9.29 -10.06
CA VAL A 131 -2.70 9.22 -10.57
C VAL A 131 -2.53 8.07 -11.56
N TRP A 132 -3.01 6.88 -11.21
CA TRP A 132 -2.90 5.71 -12.10
C TRP A 132 -3.65 5.92 -13.40
N VAL A 133 -4.86 6.48 -13.34
CA VAL A 133 -5.66 6.81 -14.53
C VAL A 133 -4.93 7.82 -15.42
N ASP A 134 -4.37 8.87 -14.83
CA ASP A 134 -3.58 9.89 -15.54
C ASP A 134 -2.35 9.29 -16.24
N LEU A 135 -1.74 8.28 -15.64
CA LEU A 135 -0.62 7.53 -16.22
C LEU A 135 -1.04 6.44 -17.22
N GLY A 136 -2.33 6.32 -17.53
CA GLY A 136 -2.86 5.31 -18.45
C GLY A 136 -2.89 3.89 -17.89
N ILE A 137 -2.88 3.74 -16.56
CA ILE A 137 -2.88 2.44 -15.89
C ILE A 137 -4.31 2.08 -15.46
N THR A 138 -4.80 0.92 -15.92
CA THR A 138 -6.05 0.36 -15.41
C THR A 138 -5.96 0.18 -13.90
N SER A 139 -6.89 0.76 -13.16
CA SER A 139 -6.84 0.75 -11.70
C SER A 139 -8.19 0.41 -11.08
N PHE A 140 -8.11 -0.20 -9.91
CA PHE A 140 -9.26 -0.66 -9.15
C PHE A 140 -9.22 -0.03 -7.76
N LYS A 141 -10.28 0.68 -7.41
CA LYS A 141 -10.44 1.21 -6.06
C LYS A 141 -10.95 0.12 -5.14
N VAL A 142 -10.24 -0.11 -4.05
CA VAL A 142 -10.59 -1.11 -3.04
C VAL A 142 -11.38 -0.45 -1.92
N PHE A 143 -12.46 -1.11 -1.52
CA PHE A 143 -13.27 -0.73 -0.36
C PHE A 143 -13.15 -1.83 0.68
N VAL A 144 -12.81 -1.47 1.91
CA VAL A 144 -12.78 -2.39 3.05
C VAL A 144 -13.88 -2.01 4.05
N ILE A 145 -14.37 -2.99 4.78
CA ILE A 145 -15.44 -2.80 5.75
C ILE A 145 -14.87 -2.75 7.17
#